data_1925b47dfd04dbf938a2d084b486f4d2
#
_entry.id   1925b47dfd04dbf938a2d084b486f4d2
#
_cell.length_a   1.000
_cell.length_b   1.000
_cell.length_c   1.000
_cell.angle_alpha   90.00
_cell.angle_beta   90.00
_cell.angle_gamma   90.00
#
_symmetry.space_group_name_H-M   'P 1'
#
loop_
_entity.id
_entity.type
_entity.pdbx_description
1 polymer ?
#
loop_
_entity_poly.entity_id
_entity_poly.type
_entity_poly.pdbx_seq_one_letter_code
_entity_poly.pdbx_strand_id
1 'polypeptide(L)'
;MVLAAGSVCAAEATLPLRLDANTSQNGAGWRWDAASRTLTLQNAQLSTNAGTDGSARTVHIACDATIVLSGKNTIRAADASADGAQSWALVVDGACTITGDGDLTLVSGRATGEGGQSVALLAAGALDFAGTGSIRAFSGAAAYSCAVSGLSDVIFTSGCVSMGGEYACIAANDSTITLPARAQVIGASETTPQAARRNGRSTFFVSGEVSAQVQVAAPGAASSAGLFFEDVGADDWFCGDVGYVLQTGLMSGTARTQFSPSRTTTRGMIVTILYRLAGAPAVNTAAPYTDVAPDSYCADAAAWAAQTGVAAGIGGGRFAPQRGITRAELAAMLYRFAKWQGGVANSVAKIADETAFTDAAQIPEYAREAAAWAAENGLIRGSAGQFLPSQNATRAQTAAILHRLSELKTDK
;
A
#
# COMPACT_ATOMS: atom_id res chain seq x y z
N MET A 1 -12.73 -47.79 5.69
CA MET A 1 -12.73 -47.56 4.24
C MET A 1 -12.41 -46.10 4.05
N VAL A 2 -11.13 -45.79 3.85
CA VAL A 2 -10.62 -44.42 3.73
C VAL A 2 -10.79 -44.02 2.27
N LEU A 3 -11.65 -43.04 1.98
CA LEU A 3 -11.78 -42.44 0.65
C LEU A 3 -10.59 -41.52 0.42
N ALA A 4 -9.73 -41.92 -0.52
CA ALA A 4 -8.63 -41.12 -1.02
C ALA A 4 -9.15 -39.81 -1.62
N ALA A 5 -8.59 -38.67 -1.16
CA ALA A 5 -8.78 -37.38 -1.78
C ALA A 5 -8.06 -37.40 -3.14
N GLY A 6 -8.81 -37.63 -4.21
CA GLY A 6 -8.32 -37.44 -5.56
C GLY A 6 -8.10 -35.95 -5.81
N SER A 7 -6.87 -35.60 -6.15
CA SER A 7 -6.51 -34.29 -6.70
C SER A 7 -7.24 -34.13 -8.04
N VAL A 8 -8.38 -33.44 -8.03
CA VAL A 8 -9.06 -33.04 -9.27
C VAL A 8 -8.32 -31.83 -9.81
N CYS A 9 -7.58 -32.06 -10.89
CA CYS A 9 -7.05 -30.99 -11.73
C CYS A 9 -8.24 -30.16 -12.21
N ALA A 10 -8.37 -28.92 -11.71
CA ALA A 10 -9.49 -28.05 -12.01
C ALA A 10 -9.46 -27.68 -13.50
N ALA A 11 -10.49 -28.08 -14.24
CA ALA A 11 -10.74 -27.50 -15.56
C ALA A 11 -10.95 -25.98 -15.38
N GLU A 12 -10.16 -25.18 -16.09
CA GLU A 12 -10.35 -23.71 -16.12
C GLU A 12 -11.79 -23.42 -16.56
N ALA A 13 -12.54 -22.73 -15.70
CA ALA A 13 -13.88 -22.29 -16.06
C ALA A 13 -13.77 -21.33 -17.24
N THR A 14 -14.59 -21.53 -18.27
CA THR A 14 -14.72 -20.59 -19.39
C THR A 14 -15.31 -19.30 -18.86
N LEU A 15 -14.50 -18.25 -18.76
CA LEU A 15 -14.87 -16.93 -18.28
C LEU A 15 -15.13 -15.99 -19.47
N PRO A 16 -16.00 -14.98 -19.39
CA PRO A 16 -16.57 -14.38 -18.18
C PRO A 16 -17.70 -15.22 -17.55
N LEU A 17 -17.70 -15.31 -16.23
CA LEU A 17 -18.73 -15.97 -15.46
C LEU A 17 -19.95 -15.04 -15.31
N ARG A 18 -21.08 -15.43 -15.88
CA ARG A 18 -22.35 -14.70 -15.71
C ARG A 18 -23.29 -15.50 -14.84
N LEU A 19 -23.73 -14.91 -13.74
CA LEU A 19 -24.59 -15.50 -12.73
C LEU A 19 -25.90 -14.71 -12.65
N ASP A 20 -27.04 -15.41 -12.64
CA ASP A 20 -28.35 -14.81 -12.56
C ASP A 20 -29.23 -15.50 -11.50
N ALA A 21 -30.44 -14.96 -11.27
CA ALA A 21 -31.37 -15.51 -10.29
C ALA A 21 -32.10 -16.80 -10.77
N ASN A 22 -31.82 -17.29 -11.98
CA ASN A 22 -32.58 -18.37 -12.56
C ASN A 22 -31.82 -19.70 -12.60
N THR A 23 -30.50 -19.66 -12.72
CA THR A 23 -29.71 -20.88 -12.99
C THR A 23 -28.55 -21.01 -11.98
N SER A 24 -28.58 -22.09 -11.18
CA SER A 24 -27.46 -22.45 -10.32
C SER A 24 -26.34 -23.06 -11.15
N GLN A 25 -25.10 -22.68 -10.79
CA GLN A 25 -23.88 -23.08 -11.48
C GLN A 25 -22.77 -23.44 -10.48
N ASN A 26 -21.81 -24.21 -10.90
CA ASN A 26 -20.62 -24.48 -10.07
C ASN A 26 -19.39 -24.73 -10.93
N GLY A 27 -18.23 -24.60 -10.29
CA GLY A 27 -16.92 -24.87 -10.88
C GLY A 27 -15.87 -25.10 -9.82
N ALA A 28 -14.62 -25.07 -10.23
CA ALA A 28 -13.51 -25.28 -9.31
C ALA A 28 -13.41 -24.16 -8.27
N GLY A 29 -13.68 -24.51 -7.02
CA GLY A 29 -13.62 -23.59 -5.89
C GLY A 29 -14.76 -22.59 -5.80
N TRP A 30 -15.81 -22.70 -6.63
CA TRP A 30 -16.96 -21.81 -6.55
C TRP A 30 -18.31 -22.51 -6.83
N ARG A 31 -19.35 -22.00 -6.22
CA ARG A 31 -20.73 -22.44 -6.43
C ARG A 31 -21.67 -21.25 -6.37
N TRP A 32 -22.54 -21.13 -7.36
CA TRP A 32 -23.67 -20.20 -7.36
C TRP A 32 -24.98 -20.94 -7.13
N ASP A 33 -25.71 -20.51 -6.12
CA ASP A 33 -27.06 -20.95 -5.83
C ASP A 33 -28.03 -19.82 -6.20
N ALA A 34 -28.77 -20.02 -7.31
CA ALA A 34 -29.68 -19.01 -7.84
C ALA A 34 -30.88 -18.75 -6.92
N ALA A 35 -31.34 -19.77 -6.17
CA ALA A 35 -32.49 -19.64 -5.29
C ALA A 35 -32.19 -18.76 -4.06
N SER A 36 -31.02 -18.92 -3.46
CA SER A 36 -30.55 -18.09 -2.34
C SER A 36 -29.75 -16.88 -2.81
N ARG A 37 -29.46 -16.75 -4.12
CA ARG A 37 -28.58 -15.72 -4.69
C ARG A 37 -27.22 -15.67 -3.98
N THR A 38 -26.64 -16.84 -3.73
CA THR A 38 -25.42 -16.98 -2.97
C THR A 38 -24.28 -17.51 -3.83
N LEU A 39 -23.18 -16.75 -3.91
CA LEU A 39 -21.93 -17.19 -4.49
C LEU A 39 -20.99 -17.64 -3.34
N THR A 40 -20.72 -18.94 -3.27
CA THR A 40 -19.72 -19.49 -2.35
C THR A 40 -18.39 -19.61 -3.07
N LEU A 41 -17.34 -19.05 -2.49
CA LEU A 41 -15.94 -19.15 -2.96
C LEU A 41 -15.12 -19.91 -1.91
N GLN A 42 -14.45 -20.97 -2.36
CA GLN A 42 -13.59 -21.80 -1.52
C GLN A 42 -12.27 -22.12 -2.25
N ASN A 43 -11.23 -21.36 -1.94
CA ASN A 43 -9.93 -21.43 -2.62
C ASN A 43 -10.06 -21.20 -4.15
N ALA A 44 -11.02 -20.39 -4.58
CA ALA A 44 -11.31 -20.11 -5.97
C ALA A 44 -10.20 -19.25 -6.61
N GLN A 45 -9.81 -19.61 -7.84
CA GLN A 45 -8.87 -18.84 -8.65
C GLN A 45 -9.54 -18.54 -10.00
N LEU A 46 -10.11 -17.36 -10.14
CA LEU A 46 -10.87 -16.95 -11.31
C LEU A 46 -10.11 -15.85 -12.06
N SER A 47 -9.85 -16.04 -13.36
CA SER A 47 -9.18 -15.03 -14.18
C SER A 47 -9.72 -15.03 -15.60
N THR A 48 -9.85 -13.85 -16.23
CA THR A 48 -10.23 -13.72 -17.64
C THR A 48 -9.17 -13.01 -18.45
N ASN A 49 -9.13 -13.34 -19.75
CA ASN A 49 -8.49 -12.53 -20.77
C ASN A 49 -9.47 -11.45 -21.30
N ALA A 50 -8.96 -10.50 -22.08
CA ALA A 50 -9.83 -9.55 -22.77
C ALA A 50 -10.75 -10.29 -23.77
N GLY A 51 -12.02 -9.90 -23.81
CA GLY A 51 -12.98 -10.39 -24.77
C GLY A 51 -12.80 -9.76 -26.16
N THR A 52 -13.65 -10.14 -27.09
CA THR A 52 -13.65 -9.63 -28.49
C THR A 52 -13.99 -8.14 -28.56
N ASP A 53 -14.65 -7.57 -27.55
CA ASP A 53 -14.92 -6.14 -27.38
C ASP A 53 -13.75 -5.38 -26.72
N GLY A 54 -12.63 -6.04 -26.50
CA GLY A 54 -11.45 -5.50 -25.83
C GLY A 54 -11.63 -5.31 -24.32
N SER A 55 -12.77 -5.70 -23.73
CA SER A 55 -13.02 -5.62 -22.29
C SER A 55 -12.71 -6.93 -21.58
N ALA A 56 -12.34 -6.86 -20.31
CA ALA A 56 -12.10 -8.01 -19.46
C ALA A 56 -13.02 -7.95 -18.23
N ARG A 57 -14.01 -8.84 -18.19
CA ARG A 57 -14.97 -8.94 -17.06
C ARG A 57 -14.94 -10.36 -16.54
N THR A 58 -14.57 -10.56 -15.26
CA THR A 58 -14.35 -11.92 -14.75
C THR A 58 -15.62 -12.52 -14.16
N VAL A 59 -16.24 -11.87 -13.21
CA VAL A 59 -17.50 -12.31 -12.59
C VAL A 59 -18.54 -11.21 -12.68
N HIS A 60 -19.68 -11.50 -13.25
CA HIS A 60 -20.83 -10.62 -13.33
C HIS A 60 -22.06 -11.31 -12.76
N ILE A 61 -22.65 -10.76 -11.71
CA ILE A 61 -23.86 -11.23 -11.04
C ILE A 61 -24.98 -10.24 -11.36
N ALA A 62 -26.00 -10.71 -12.10
CA ALA A 62 -27.08 -9.87 -12.64
C ALA A 62 -28.26 -9.69 -11.66
N CYS A 63 -28.02 -9.76 -10.37
CA CYS A 63 -29.03 -9.55 -9.31
C CYS A 63 -28.31 -9.19 -7.98
N ASP A 64 -29.10 -8.98 -6.90
CA ASP A 64 -28.55 -8.95 -5.56
C ASP A 64 -27.81 -10.24 -5.22
N ALA A 65 -26.74 -10.17 -4.45
CA ALA A 65 -25.94 -11.33 -4.11
C ALA A 65 -25.38 -11.31 -2.70
N THR A 66 -25.31 -12.49 -2.10
CA THR A 66 -24.44 -12.76 -0.95
C THR A 66 -23.22 -13.55 -1.42
N ILE A 67 -22.02 -13.10 -1.10
CA ILE A 67 -20.76 -13.78 -1.41
C ILE A 67 -20.19 -14.34 -0.11
N VAL A 68 -20.09 -15.67 -0.02
CA VAL A 68 -19.56 -16.38 1.16
C VAL A 68 -18.15 -16.85 0.86
N LEU A 69 -17.19 -16.42 1.69
CA LEU A 69 -15.77 -16.68 1.51
C LEU A 69 -15.27 -17.75 2.48
N SER A 70 -14.50 -18.71 1.98
CA SER A 70 -13.71 -19.66 2.75
C SER A 70 -12.36 -19.88 2.09
N GLY A 71 -11.28 -19.96 2.88
CA GLY A 71 -9.91 -20.08 2.37
C GLY A 71 -9.43 -18.86 1.57
N LYS A 72 -8.55 -19.06 0.59
CA LYS A 72 -7.92 -17.97 -0.19
C LYS A 72 -8.50 -17.88 -1.60
N ASN A 73 -9.19 -16.82 -1.90
CA ASN A 73 -9.89 -16.62 -3.16
C ASN A 73 -9.29 -15.46 -3.96
N THR A 74 -9.23 -15.63 -5.28
CA THR A 74 -8.74 -14.59 -6.20
C THR A 74 -9.66 -14.46 -7.39
N ILE A 75 -10.05 -13.23 -7.74
CA ILE A 75 -10.75 -12.89 -8.97
C ILE A 75 -9.92 -11.81 -9.68
N ARG A 76 -9.46 -12.11 -10.90
CA ARG A 76 -8.57 -11.22 -11.66
C ARG A 76 -9.10 -11.01 -13.08
N ALA A 77 -9.25 -9.75 -13.49
CA ALA A 77 -9.49 -9.37 -14.88
C ALA A 77 -8.20 -8.92 -15.55
N ALA A 78 -8.03 -9.28 -16.82
CA ALA A 78 -6.90 -8.85 -17.65
C ALA A 78 -6.96 -7.36 -18.00
N ASP A 79 -5.90 -6.85 -18.63
CA ASP A 79 -5.88 -5.52 -19.25
C ASP A 79 -6.92 -5.43 -20.37
N ALA A 80 -7.50 -4.25 -20.53
CA ALA A 80 -8.44 -3.88 -21.59
C ALA A 80 -7.82 -2.73 -22.42
N SER A 81 -8.01 -2.73 -23.74
CA SER A 81 -7.27 -1.80 -24.63
C SER A 81 -8.11 -1.06 -25.66
N ALA A 82 -9.39 -1.41 -25.85
CA ALA A 82 -10.28 -0.68 -26.75
C ALA A 82 -10.85 0.59 -26.09
N ASP A 83 -11.29 1.56 -26.90
CA ASP A 83 -11.99 2.75 -26.39
C ASP A 83 -13.27 2.38 -25.68
N GLY A 84 -13.48 2.96 -24.51
CA GLY A 84 -14.59 2.61 -23.61
C GLY A 84 -14.50 1.24 -22.97
N ALA A 85 -13.40 0.48 -23.20
CA ALA A 85 -13.23 -0.86 -22.68
C ALA A 85 -13.16 -0.89 -21.15
N GLN A 86 -13.59 -2.01 -20.59
CA GLN A 86 -13.73 -2.21 -19.15
C GLN A 86 -12.84 -3.37 -18.69
N SER A 87 -12.08 -3.15 -17.63
CA SER A 87 -11.42 -4.20 -16.88
C SER A 87 -12.07 -4.30 -15.51
N TRP A 88 -12.95 -5.27 -15.31
CA TRP A 88 -13.73 -5.44 -14.10
C TRP A 88 -13.56 -6.84 -13.52
N ALA A 89 -13.12 -6.95 -12.25
CA ALA A 89 -12.94 -8.26 -11.64
C ALA A 89 -14.27 -8.85 -11.15
N LEU A 90 -15.05 -8.07 -10.40
CA LEU A 90 -16.34 -8.50 -9.85
C LEU A 90 -17.38 -7.37 -10.00
N VAL A 91 -18.51 -7.69 -10.61
CA VAL A 91 -19.64 -6.78 -10.79
C VAL A 91 -20.90 -7.43 -10.27
N VAL A 92 -21.69 -6.68 -9.50
CA VAL A 92 -23.01 -7.08 -8.98
C VAL A 92 -24.02 -6.00 -9.36
N ASP A 93 -25.04 -6.35 -10.16
CA ASP A 93 -26.06 -5.40 -10.62
C ASP A 93 -27.09 -5.02 -9.53
N GLY A 94 -26.91 -5.48 -8.31
CA GLY A 94 -27.76 -5.21 -7.17
C GLY A 94 -26.98 -4.93 -5.90
N ALA A 95 -27.63 -5.16 -4.75
CA ALA A 95 -26.96 -5.13 -3.45
C ALA A 95 -26.01 -6.33 -3.31
N CYS A 96 -24.86 -6.12 -2.64
CA CYS A 96 -23.85 -7.13 -2.43
C CYS A 96 -23.44 -7.18 -0.97
N THR A 97 -23.56 -8.36 -0.34
CA THR A 97 -22.98 -8.63 0.98
C THR A 97 -21.85 -9.63 0.84
N ILE A 98 -20.66 -9.28 1.32
CA ILE A 98 -19.51 -10.19 1.35
C ILE A 98 -19.28 -10.64 2.79
N THR A 99 -19.34 -11.95 3.03
CA THR A 99 -19.27 -12.55 4.37
C THR A 99 -18.39 -13.81 4.38
N GLY A 100 -18.23 -14.43 5.56
CA GLY A 100 -17.35 -15.59 5.76
C GLY A 100 -16.02 -15.21 6.40
N ASP A 101 -15.14 -16.20 6.55
CA ASP A 101 -13.83 -16.08 7.19
C ASP A 101 -12.65 -16.15 6.19
N GLY A 102 -12.95 -16.38 4.92
CA GLY A 102 -11.94 -16.50 3.87
C GLY A 102 -11.42 -15.15 3.38
N ASP A 103 -10.25 -15.19 2.76
CA ASP A 103 -9.64 -14.04 2.10
C ASP A 103 -10.13 -13.90 0.66
N LEU A 104 -10.26 -12.67 0.16
CA LEU A 104 -10.60 -12.36 -1.21
C LEU A 104 -9.65 -11.32 -1.79
N THR A 105 -9.01 -11.65 -2.91
CA THR A 105 -8.22 -10.71 -3.70
C THR A 105 -8.92 -10.42 -5.02
N LEU A 106 -9.27 -9.15 -5.23
CA LEU A 106 -9.90 -8.64 -6.46
C LEU A 106 -8.88 -7.76 -7.19
N VAL A 107 -8.57 -8.05 -8.43
CA VAL A 107 -7.66 -7.26 -9.24
C VAL A 107 -8.26 -7.02 -10.61
N SER A 108 -8.49 -5.76 -10.98
CA SER A 108 -8.74 -5.39 -12.36
C SER A 108 -7.47 -4.93 -13.05
N GLY A 109 -7.31 -5.24 -14.32
CA GLY A 109 -6.21 -4.81 -15.16
C GLY A 109 -6.31 -3.34 -15.54
N ARG A 110 -5.37 -2.85 -16.37
CA ARG A 110 -5.42 -1.51 -16.95
C ARG A 110 -6.52 -1.43 -18.01
N ALA A 111 -7.08 -0.24 -18.22
CA ALA A 111 -7.96 0.05 -19.33
C ALA A 111 -7.42 1.28 -20.07
N THR A 112 -6.64 1.04 -21.13
CA THR A 112 -5.81 2.05 -21.78
C THR A 112 -6.49 2.80 -22.94
N GLY A 113 -7.68 2.37 -23.39
CA GLY A 113 -8.47 3.09 -24.38
C GLY A 113 -9.09 4.38 -23.86
N GLU A 114 -9.48 5.29 -24.75
CA GLU A 114 -10.19 6.51 -24.38
C GLU A 114 -11.50 6.17 -23.65
N GLY A 115 -11.75 6.80 -22.48
CA GLY A 115 -12.89 6.49 -21.62
C GLY A 115 -12.85 5.12 -20.94
N GLY A 116 -11.69 4.44 -20.96
CA GLY A 116 -11.52 3.13 -20.35
C GLY A 116 -11.76 3.14 -18.84
N GLN A 117 -12.27 2.03 -18.32
CA GLN A 117 -12.63 1.89 -16.90
C GLN A 117 -11.96 0.66 -16.28
N SER A 118 -11.37 0.83 -15.10
CA SER A 118 -10.81 -0.27 -14.31
C SER A 118 -11.41 -0.25 -12.91
N VAL A 119 -12.18 -1.31 -12.57
CA VAL A 119 -12.87 -1.44 -11.28
C VAL A 119 -12.66 -2.85 -10.73
N ALA A 120 -12.15 -2.97 -9.51
CA ALA A 120 -11.96 -4.29 -8.92
C ALA A 120 -13.28 -4.87 -8.37
N LEU A 121 -14.11 -4.04 -7.73
CA LEU A 121 -15.43 -4.39 -7.23
C LEU A 121 -16.44 -3.29 -7.53
N LEU A 122 -17.51 -3.62 -8.25
CA LEU A 122 -18.65 -2.74 -8.50
C LEU A 122 -19.92 -3.38 -7.93
N ALA A 123 -20.67 -2.63 -7.13
CA ALA A 123 -22.04 -2.99 -6.74
C ALA A 123 -23.00 -1.86 -7.12
N ALA A 124 -24.08 -2.18 -7.85
CA ALA A 124 -25.08 -1.20 -8.23
C ALA A 124 -26.03 -0.83 -7.07
N GLY A 125 -26.21 -1.74 -6.11
CA GLY A 125 -26.90 -1.48 -4.84
C GLY A 125 -25.94 -1.24 -3.67
N ALA A 126 -26.46 -1.34 -2.44
CA ALA A 126 -25.65 -1.25 -1.23
C ALA A 126 -24.60 -2.37 -1.18
N LEU A 127 -23.40 -2.03 -0.75
CA LEU A 127 -22.28 -2.95 -0.60
C LEU A 127 -21.90 -3.05 0.88
N ASP A 128 -21.99 -4.27 1.46
CA ASP A 128 -21.63 -4.52 2.85
C ASP A 128 -20.49 -5.54 2.95
N PHE A 129 -19.42 -5.14 3.64
CA PHE A 129 -18.31 -5.99 4.04
C PHE A 129 -18.56 -6.54 5.45
N ALA A 130 -19.22 -7.71 5.53
CA ALA A 130 -19.68 -8.33 6.77
C ALA A 130 -18.87 -9.59 7.17
N GLY A 131 -17.86 -9.97 6.42
CA GLY A 131 -16.99 -11.11 6.70
C GLY A 131 -15.87 -10.76 7.68
N THR A 132 -15.29 -11.78 8.32
CA THR A 132 -14.15 -11.63 9.24
C THR A 132 -12.79 -11.80 8.56
N GLY A 133 -12.75 -12.30 7.33
CA GLY A 133 -11.55 -12.45 6.51
C GLY A 133 -11.05 -11.12 5.95
N SER A 134 -9.98 -11.21 5.15
CA SER A 134 -9.33 -10.05 4.56
C SER A 134 -9.73 -9.87 3.10
N ILE A 135 -10.13 -8.67 2.73
CA ILE A 135 -10.44 -8.33 1.34
C ILE A 135 -9.40 -7.36 0.81
N ARG A 136 -8.87 -7.64 -0.38
CA ARG A 136 -7.95 -6.80 -1.13
C ARG A 136 -8.55 -6.46 -2.48
N ALA A 137 -8.75 -5.19 -2.77
CA ALA A 137 -9.30 -4.73 -4.03
C ALA A 137 -8.35 -3.73 -4.68
N PHE A 138 -7.87 -4.04 -5.88
CA PHE A 138 -6.92 -3.19 -6.62
C PHE A 138 -7.39 -2.98 -8.05
N SER A 139 -7.48 -1.72 -8.48
CA SER A 139 -7.83 -1.37 -9.86
C SER A 139 -6.60 -1.00 -10.69
N GLY A 140 -6.61 -1.27 -12.01
CA GLY A 140 -5.64 -0.87 -13.01
C GLY A 140 -5.67 0.63 -13.32
N ALA A 141 -4.63 1.16 -13.98
CA ALA A 141 -4.64 2.50 -14.52
C ALA A 141 -5.69 2.59 -15.66
N ALA A 142 -6.51 3.64 -15.64
CA ALA A 142 -7.57 3.88 -16.61
C ALA A 142 -7.99 5.34 -16.58
N ALA A 143 -8.80 5.80 -17.55
CA ALA A 143 -9.46 7.10 -17.48
C ALA A 143 -10.38 7.21 -16.25
N TYR A 144 -11.01 6.10 -15.84
CA TYR A 144 -11.67 5.94 -14.55
C TYR A 144 -11.14 4.68 -13.86
N SER A 145 -10.51 4.82 -12.70
CA SER A 145 -9.92 3.73 -11.93
C SER A 145 -10.42 3.77 -10.48
N CYS A 146 -11.09 2.71 -10.03
CA CYS A 146 -11.63 2.61 -8.68
C CYS A 146 -11.46 1.18 -8.14
N ALA A 147 -10.93 1.06 -6.92
CA ALA A 147 -10.79 -0.26 -6.29
C ALA A 147 -12.16 -0.85 -5.91
N VAL A 148 -12.97 -0.07 -5.22
CA VAL A 148 -14.31 -0.45 -4.77
C VAL A 148 -15.29 0.68 -5.09
N SER A 149 -16.34 0.37 -5.86
CA SER A 149 -17.38 1.31 -6.23
C SER A 149 -18.77 0.77 -5.84
N GLY A 150 -19.44 1.45 -4.93
CA GLY A 150 -20.87 1.28 -4.66
C GLY A 150 -21.64 2.41 -5.34
N LEU A 151 -22.67 2.07 -6.12
CA LEU A 151 -23.60 3.07 -6.65
C LEU A 151 -24.68 3.44 -5.62
N SER A 152 -24.60 2.90 -4.42
CA SER A 152 -25.35 3.22 -3.22
C SER A 152 -24.40 3.24 -2.02
N ASP A 153 -24.89 3.00 -0.80
CA ASP A 153 -24.08 2.97 0.42
C ASP A 153 -22.99 1.88 0.39
N VAL A 154 -21.82 2.20 0.91
CA VAL A 154 -20.73 1.25 1.16
C VAL A 154 -20.53 1.12 2.66
N ILE A 155 -20.72 -0.08 3.19
CA ILE A 155 -20.76 -0.37 4.62
C ILE A 155 -19.60 -1.31 4.97
N PHE A 156 -18.81 -0.97 5.96
CA PHE A 156 -17.79 -1.82 6.53
C PHE A 156 -18.27 -2.30 7.90
N THR A 157 -18.85 -3.50 7.95
CA THR A 157 -19.41 -4.05 9.19
C THR A 157 -18.34 -4.79 10.00
N SER A 158 -17.49 -5.59 9.35
CA SER A 158 -16.45 -6.38 10.01
C SER A 158 -15.26 -6.65 9.07
N GLY A 159 -14.24 -7.35 9.57
CA GLY A 159 -13.06 -7.74 8.80
C GLY A 159 -12.11 -6.60 8.48
N CYS A 160 -11.27 -6.83 7.49
CA CYS A 160 -10.27 -5.86 7.02
C CYS A 160 -10.32 -5.75 5.49
N VAL A 161 -10.53 -4.55 4.97
CA VAL A 161 -10.61 -4.26 3.54
C VAL A 161 -9.49 -3.30 3.13
N SER A 162 -8.63 -3.74 2.22
CA SER A 162 -7.57 -2.93 1.62
C SER A 162 -7.91 -2.59 0.18
N MET A 163 -7.82 -1.33 -0.16
CA MET A 163 -8.23 -0.77 -1.45
C MET A 163 -7.10 0.03 -2.08
N GLY A 164 -6.83 -0.16 -3.37
CA GLY A 164 -5.81 0.59 -4.10
C GLY A 164 -6.23 0.89 -5.54
N GLY A 165 -6.07 2.14 -5.96
CA GLY A 165 -6.46 2.65 -7.27
C GLY A 165 -6.45 4.16 -7.28
N GLU A 166 -6.96 4.81 -8.31
CA GLU A 166 -7.12 6.27 -8.33
C GLU A 166 -8.09 6.74 -7.24
N TYR A 167 -9.20 6.00 -7.08
CA TYR A 167 -10.11 6.11 -5.95
C TYR A 167 -10.10 4.79 -5.19
N ALA A 168 -9.73 4.82 -3.91
CA ALA A 168 -9.67 3.60 -3.12
C ALA A 168 -11.08 3.00 -2.90
N CYS A 169 -12.02 3.83 -2.48
CA CYS A 169 -13.43 3.48 -2.32
C CYS A 169 -14.29 4.69 -2.70
N ILE A 170 -15.41 4.45 -3.33
CA ILE A 170 -16.35 5.49 -3.73
C ILE A 170 -17.79 5.01 -3.51
N ALA A 171 -18.63 5.87 -2.97
CA ALA A 171 -20.08 5.73 -2.95
C ALA A 171 -20.72 6.76 -3.89
N ALA A 172 -21.87 6.45 -4.49
CA ALA A 172 -22.58 7.32 -5.41
C ALA A 172 -23.10 8.61 -4.72
N ASN A 173 -23.67 9.52 -5.52
CA ASN A 173 -24.27 10.76 -5.01
C ASN A 173 -25.34 10.44 -3.96
N ASP A 174 -25.38 11.25 -2.91
CA ASP A 174 -26.30 11.12 -1.76
C ASP A 174 -26.18 9.82 -0.96
N SER A 175 -25.19 8.99 -1.26
CA SER A 175 -24.87 7.77 -0.56
C SER A 175 -23.67 7.97 0.39
N THR A 176 -23.51 7.05 1.35
CA THR A 176 -22.51 7.18 2.41
C THR A 176 -21.50 6.04 2.39
N ILE A 177 -20.33 6.30 2.96
CA ILE A 177 -19.40 5.27 3.40
C ILE A 177 -19.53 5.19 4.91
N THR A 178 -19.97 4.02 5.40
CA THR A 178 -20.19 3.78 6.82
C THR A 178 -19.07 2.89 7.37
N LEU A 179 -18.42 3.35 8.44
CA LEU A 179 -17.36 2.61 9.14
C LEU A 179 -17.87 2.13 10.50
N PRO A 180 -17.43 0.94 10.99
CA PRO A 180 -17.75 0.50 12.32
C PRO A 180 -17.15 1.45 13.36
N ALA A 181 -17.82 1.57 14.52
CA ALA A 181 -17.29 2.36 15.63
C ALA A 181 -15.87 1.88 16.01
N ARG A 182 -14.91 2.82 16.14
CA ARG A 182 -13.49 2.53 16.41
C ARG A 182 -12.77 1.77 15.30
N ALA A 183 -13.24 1.84 14.06
CA ALA A 183 -12.48 1.32 12.93
C ALA A 183 -11.09 1.97 12.86
N GLN A 184 -10.09 1.19 12.46
CA GLN A 184 -8.78 1.72 12.09
C GLN A 184 -8.79 2.01 10.59
N VAL A 185 -8.41 3.23 10.22
CA VAL A 185 -8.26 3.63 8.82
C VAL A 185 -6.80 4.00 8.58
N ILE A 186 -6.15 3.32 7.66
CA ILE A 186 -4.76 3.53 7.27
C ILE A 186 -4.75 4.06 5.83
N GLY A 187 -3.90 5.04 5.55
CA GLY A 187 -3.80 5.64 4.21
C GLY A 187 -4.78 6.79 3.96
N ALA A 188 -5.55 7.22 4.99
CA ALA A 188 -6.35 8.43 4.96
C ALA A 188 -5.97 9.33 6.14
N SER A 189 -5.91 10.65 5.92
CA SER A 189 -5.59 11.62 6.99
C SER A 189 -6.80 11.94 7.88
N GLU A 190 -8.00 11.74 7.36
CA GLU A 190 -9.23 11.97 8.09
C GLU A 190 -9.68 10.66 8.74
N THR A 191 -9.46 10.55 10.05
CA THR A 191 -9.84 9.38 10.86
C THR A 191 -11.28 9.41 11.36
N THR A 192 -12.03 10.48 11.07
CA THR A 192 -13.45 10.55 11.39
C THR A 192 -14.24 9.62 10.45
N PRO A 193 -15.29 8.93 10.96
CA PRO A 193 -16.03 7.94 10.17
C PRO A 193 -16.88 8.51 9.02
N GLN A 194 -16.61 9.73 8.58
CA GLN A 194 -17.27 10.34 7.43
C GLN A 194 -16.25 10.51 6.32
N ALA A 195 -16.44 9.75 5.23
CA ALA A 195 -15.69 9.98 4.03
C ALA A 195 -16.01 11.38 3.47
N ALA A 196 -14.98 12.14 3.09
CA ALA A 196 -15.16 13.45 2.48
C ALA A 196 -15.81 13.29 1.11
N ARG A 197 -16.65 14.25 0.71
CA ARG A 197 -17.33 14.23 -0.59
C ARG A 197 -16.50 14.96 -1.64
N ARG A 198 -16.31 14.32 -2.79
CA ARG A 198 -15.74 14.95 -3.98
C ARG A 198 -16.70 14.74 -5.17
N ASN A 199 -17.08 15.84 -5.84
CA ASN A 199 -18.00 15.81 -6.98
C ASN A 199 -19.31 15.04 -6.69
N GLY A 200 -19.87 15.22 -5.48
CA GLY A 200 -21.07 14.51 -5.04
C GLY A 200 -20.86 13.05 -4.64
N ARG A 201 -19.62 12.53 -4.71
CA ARG A 201 -19.30 11.16 -4.32
C ARG A 201 -18.47 11.12 -3.04
N SER A 202 -18.75 10.14 -2.18
CA SER A 202 -17.98 9.91 -0.96
C SER A 202 -16.73 9.11 -1.26
N THR A 203 -15.58 9.53 -0.74
CA THR A 203 -14.30 8.82 -0.89
C THR A 203 -13.36 9.21 0.25
N PHE A 204 -12.20 8.55 0.33
CA PHE A 204 -11.18 8.84 1.33
C PHE A 204 -10.15 9.85 0.82
N PHE A 205 -9.61 10.68 1.72
CA PHE A 205 -8.61 11.70 1.42
C PHE A 205 -7.36 11.55 2.29
N VAL A 206 -6.22 11.93 1.73
CA VAL A 206 -4.96 12.14 2.45
C VAL A 206 -4.48 13.55 2.14
N SER A 207 -4.30 14.38 3.16
CA SER A 207 -3.82 15.77 3.02
C SER A 207 -4.58 16.60 1.96
N GLY A 208 -5.91 16.39 1.86
CA GLY A 208 -6.77 17.10 0.90
C GLY A 208 -6.82 16.48 -0.51
N GLU A 209 -5.98 15.50 -0.81
CA GLU A 209 -6.00 14.73 -2.06
C GLU A 209 -6.71 13.40 -1.90
N VAL A 210 -7.29 12.87 -2.98
CA VAL A 210 -7.93 11.54 -2.95
C VAL A 210 -6.88 10.48 -2.66
N SER A 211 -7.15 9.63 -1.66
CA SER A 211 -6.23 8.56 -1.32
C SER A 211 -6.24 7.46 -2.38
N ALA A 212 -5.05 7.14 -2.89
CA ALA A 212 -4.85 6.04 -3.83
C ALA A 212 -4.82 4.66 -3.13
N GLN A 213 -4.59 4.62 -1.82
CA GLN A 213 -4.51 3.37 -1.05
C GLN A 213 -5.11 3.58 0.35
N VAL A 214 -6.14 2.83 0.69
CA VAL A 214 -6.80 2.88 2.01
C VAL A 214 -7.04 1.47 2.52
N GLN A 215 -6.83 1.27 3.80
CA GLN A 215 -7.26 0.09 4.53
C GLN A 215 -8.25 0.50 5.61
N VAL A 216 -9.37 -0.21 5.66
CA VAL A 216 -10.37 -0.12 6.74
C VAL A 216 -10.36 -1.44 7.49
N ALA A 217 -10.10 -1.42 8.80
CA ALA A 217 -10.15 -2.57 9.67
C ALA A 217 -11.15 -2.34 10.79
N ALA A 218 -12.10 -3.27 10.96
CA ALA A 218 -13.01 -3.29 12.10
C ALA A 218 -12.25 -3.57 13.41
N PRO A 219 -12.78 -3.18 14.58
CA PRO A 219 -12.17 -3.47 15.86
C PRO A 219 -11.90 -4.97 16.04
N GLY A 220 -10.66 -5.32 16.37
CA GLY A 220 -10.22 -6.71 16.52
C GLY A 220 -9.84 -7.44 15.24
N ALA A 221 -10.06 -6.85 14.06
CA ALA A 221 -9.50 -7.38 12.83
C ALA A 221 -8.00 -7.05 12.73
N ALA A 222 -7.22 -7.98 12.19
CA ALA A 222 -5.80 -7.76 11.96
C ALA A 222 -5.61 -6.70 10.86
N SER A 223 -5.27 -5.47 11.24
CA SER A 223 -4.79 -4.46 10.29
C SER A 223 -3.30 -4.67 10.11
N SER A 224 -2.86 -4.93 8.89
CA SER A 224 -1.44 -5.05 8.60
C SER A 224 -1.11 -4.53 7.20
N ALA A 225 0.10 -3.98 7.04
CA ALA A 225 0.61 -3.57 5.73
C ALA A 225 0.66 -4.73 4.73
N GLY A 226 0.72 -5.97 5.19
CA GLY A 226 0.64 -7.17 4.37
C GLY A 226 -0.64 -7.29 3.56
N LEU A 227 -1.69 -6.55 3.93
CA LEU A 227 -2.93 -6.50 3.16
C LEU A 227 -2.87 -5.52 1.98
N PHE A 228 -1.91 -4.57 1.95
CA PHE A 228 -1.73 -3.67 0.80
C PHE A 228 -0.85 -4.27 -0.30
N PHE A 229 0.13 -5.08 0.07
CA PHE A 229 1.15 -5.55 -0.86
C PHE A 229 1.25 -7.07 -0.87
N GLU A 230 1.37 -7.64 -2.05
CA GLU A 230 1.55 -9.09 -2.22
C GLU A 230 2.91 -9.58 -1.67
N ASP A 231 3.88 -8.68 -1.60
CA ASP A 231 5.25 -8.93 -1.15
C ASP A 231 5.53 -8.47 0.29
N VAL A 232 4.48 -8.24 1.08
CA VAL A 232 4.54 -7.97 2.52
C VAL A 232 3.60 -8.93 3.22
N GLY A 233 4.14 -9.92 3.91
CA GLY A 233 3.38 -10.86 4.73
C GLY A 233 2.97 -10.26 6.07
N ALA A 234 1.88 -10.74 6.66
CA ALA A 234 1.44 -10.30 7.99
C ALA A 234 2.47 -10.62 9.07
N ASP A 235 3.22 -11.71 8.90
CA ASP A 235 4.24 -12.18 9.83
C ASP A 235 5.64 -11.62 9.53
N ASP A 236 5.79 -10.80 8.50
CA ASP A 236 7.06 -10.16 8.20
C ASP A 236 7.43 -9.17 9.31
N TRP A 237 8.67 -9.22 9.78
CA TRP A 237 9.17 -8.38 10.88
C TRP A 237 9.01 -6.88 10.64
N PHE A 238 8.89 -6.46 9.38
CA PHE A 238 8.72 -5.07 8.93
C PHE A 238 7.26 -4.70 8.62
N CYS A 239 6.31 -5.62 8.77
CA CYS A 239 4.93 -5.41 8.35
C CYS A 239 4.29 -4.18 9.02
N GLY A 240 4.46 -4.04 10.34
CA GLY A 240 3.97 -2.87 11.08
C GLY A 240 4.65 -1.57 10.68
N ASP A 241 5.97 -1.63 10.42
CA ASP A 241 6.75 -0.46 9.99
C ASP A 241 6.33 0.03 8.59
N VAL A 242 6.03 -0.91 7.68
CA VAL A 242 5.48 -0.59 6.36
C VAL A 242 4.10 0.06 6.50
N GLY A 243 3.24 -0.45 7.38
CA GLY A 243 1.96 0.18 7.72
C GLY A 243 2.11 1.62 8.17
N TYR A 244 3.05 1.86 9.09
CA TYR A 244 3.34 3.20 9.59
C TYR A 244 3.76 4.18 8.50
N VAL A 245 4.76 3.82 7.66
CA VAL A 245 5.25 4.74 6.62
C VAL A 245 4.24 4.98 5.50
N LEU A 246 3.29 4.06 5.27
CA LEU A 246 2.15 4.28 4.39
C LEU A 246 1.14 5.25 5.00
N GLN A 247 0.74 5.02 6.26
CA GLN A 247 -0.22 5.85 6.98
C GLN A 247 0.23 7.31 7.07
N THR A 248 1.53 7.51 7.31
CA THR A 248 2.13 8.85 7.42
C THR A 248 2.52 9.47 6.09
N GLY A 249 2.37 8.75 4.96
CA GLY A 249 2.76 9.22 3.63
C GLY A 249 4.27 9.34 3.41
N LEU A 250 5.09 8.80 4.33
CA LEU A 250 6.56 8.86 4.23
C LEU A 250 7.09 8.00 3.09
N MET A 251 6.49 6.82 2.90
CA MET A 251 6.81 5.93 1.78
C MET A 251 5.51 5.43 1.13
N SER A 252 5.60 5.06 -0.14
CA SER A 252 4.54 4.40 -0.91
C SER A 252 5.05 3.11 -1.52
N GLY A 253 4.16 2.31 -2.12
CA GLY A 253 4.56 1.16 -2.93
C GLY A 253 5.41 1.57 -4.14
N THR A 254 6.20 0.63 -4.66
CA THR A 254 6.92 0.79 -5.93
C THR A 254 6.03 0.46 -7.13
N ALA A 255 4.98 -0.30 -6.87
CA ALA A 255 3.87 -0.56 -7.78
C ALA A 255 2.60 -0.74 -6.91
N ARG A 256 1.46 -0.90 -7.55
CA ARG A 256 0.16 -0.96 -6.86
C ARG A 256 0.07 -2.07 -5.81
N THR A 257 0.60 -3.25 -6.11
CA THR A 257 0.58 -4.42 -5.22
C THR A 257 1.96 -4.77 -4.69
N GLN A 258 2.96 -3.89 -4.84
CA GLN A 258 4.35 -4.17 -4.49
C GLN A 258 4.93 -3.04 -3.64
N PHE A 259 5.42 -3.38 -2.45
CA PHE A 259 6.24 -2.49 -1.64
C PHE A 259 7.71 -2.59 -2.02
N SER A 260 8.13 -3.75 -2.50
CA SER A 260 9.52 -4.12 -2.79
C SER A 260 10.43 -4.03 -1.56
N PRO A 261 10.15 -4.77 -0.47
CA PRO A 261 10.83 -4.63 0.82
C PRO A 261 12.34 -4.86 0.73
N SER A 262 12.79 -5.76 -0.13
CA SER A 262 14.21 -6.09 -0.32
C SER A 262 14.94 -5.14 -1.28
N ARG A 263 14.22 -4.28 -2.00
CA ARG A 263 14.84 -3.30 -2.92
C ARG A 263 15.61 -2.24 -2.15
N THR A 264 16.75 -1.84 -2.68
CA THR A 264 17.57 -0.76 -2.11
C THR A 264 16.83 0.58 -2.13
N THR A 265 16.88 1.32 -1.04
CA THR A 265 16.46 2.72 -0.98
C THR A 265 17.55 3.61 -1.56
N THR A 266 17.17 4.60 -2.37
CA THR A 266 18.14 5.52 -2.99
C THR A 266 18.35 6.77 -2.13
N ARG A 267 19.45 7.49 -2.38
CA ARG A 267 19.77 8.76 -1.69
C ARG A 267 18.68 9.81 -1.95
N GLY A 268 18.18 9.89 -3.19
CA GLY A 268 17.08 10.78 -3.55
C GLY A 268 15.79 10.47 -2.79
N MET A 269 15.46 9.18 -2.60
CA MET A 269 14.30 8.78 -1.81
C MET A 269 14.43 9.24 -0.34
N ILE A 270 15.57 8.99 0.28
CA ILE A 270 15.79 9.37 1.69
C ILE A 270 15.69 10.87 1.88
N VAL A 271 16.37 11.66 1.05
CA VAL A 271 16.32 13.11 1.21
C VAL A 271 14.90 13.66 1.00
N THR A 272 14.12 13.06 0.09
CA THR A 272 12.70 13.42 -0.12
C THR A 272 11.85 13.10 1.10
N ILE A 273 12.09 11.95 1.75
CA ILE A 273 11.38 11.59 2.98
C ILE A 273 11.71 12.55 4.12
N LEU A 274 13.00 12.87 4.31
CA LEU A 274 13.42 13.81 5.36
C LEU A 274 12.88 15.22 5.12
N TYR A 275 12.83 15.65 3.86
CA TYR A 275 12.22 16.93 3.47
C TYR A 275 10.72 16.99 3.79
N ARG A 276 9.97 15.90 3.53
CA ARG A 276 8.56 15.77 3.92
C ARG A 276 8.39 15.77 5.44
N LEU A 277 9.24 15.07 6.18
CA LEU A 277 9.26 15.09 7.65
C LEU A 277 9.55 16.50 8.20
N ALA A 278 10.30 17.32 7.47
CA ALA A 278 10.54 18.72 7.80
C ALA A 278 9.33 19.64 7.51
N GLY A 279 8.22 19.09 6.99
CA GLY A 279 7.05 19.87 6.58
C GLY A 279 7.17 20.46 5.18
N ALA A 280 8.07 19.96 4.34
CA ALA A 280 8.31 20.41 2.96
C ALA A 280 8.46 21.95 2.86
N PRO A 281 9.41 22.57 3.60
CA PRO A 281 9.56 24.01 3.62
C PRO A 281 9.87 24.56 2.23
N ALA A 282 9.37 25.78 1.93
CA ALA A 282 9.62 26.41 0.63
C ALA A 282 11.12 26.54 0.34
N VAL A 283 11.54 26.17 -0.86
CA VAL A 283 12.91 26.25 -1.34
C VAL A 283 12.99 27.26 -2.47
N ASN A 284 13.82 28.29 -2.30
CA ASN A 284 13.93 29.41 -3.24
C ASN A 284 15.15 29.30 -4.16
N THR A 285 15.92 28.24 -4.06
CA THR A 285 17.14 28.03 -4.86
C THR A 285 17.19 26.63 -5.43
N ALA A 286 17.70 26.49 -6.64
CA ALA A 286 17.92 25.19 -7.24
C ALA A 286 18.96 24.36 -6.46
N ALA A 287 18.87 23.04 -6.54
CA ALA A 287 19.87 22.15 -5.97
C ALA A 287 21.26 22.41 -6.62
N PRO A 288 22.33 22.49 -5.82
CA PRO A 288 23.68 22.82 -6.33
C PRO A 288 24.35 21.60 -6.95
N TYR A 289 23.60 20.71 -7.61
CA TYR A 289 24.11 19.44 -8.14
C TYR A 289 23.81 19.28 -9.62
N THR A 290 24.81 18.88 -10.40
CA THR A 290 24.70 18.74 -11.86
C THR A 290 23.86 17.53 -12.30
N ASP A 291 23.67 16.55 -11.42
CA ASP A 291 22.92 15.32 -11.65
C ASP A 291 21.51 15.31 -11.00
N VAL A 292 21.04 16.47 -10.58
CA VAL A 292 19.66 16.69 -10.08
C VAL A 292 18.97 17.67 -11.02
N ALA A 293 18.12 17.15 -11.91
CA ALA A 293 17.35 18.00 -12.81
C ALA A 293 16.32 18.83 -12.03
N PRO A 294 16.03 20.08 -12.43
CA PRO A 294 15.09 20.96 -11.72
C PRO A 294 13.67 20.40 -11.59
N ASP A 295 13.26 19.56 -12.52
CA ASP A 295 11.96 18.88 -12.55
C ASP A 295 11.97 17.49 -11.92
N SER A 296 13.09 17.07 -11.33
CA SER A 296 13.17 15.77 -10.66
C SER A 296 12.37 15.75 -9.35
N TYR A 297 11.82 14.58 -9.01
CA TYR A 297 11.03 14.38 -7.78
C TYR A 297 11.75 14.76 -6.48
N CYS A 298 13.07 14.82 -6.49
CA CYS A 298 13.91 15.14 -5.34
C CYS A 298 14.63 16.50 -5.45
N ALA A 299 14.29 17.35 -6.43
CA ALA A 299 14.99 18.61 -6.66
C ALA A 299 14.93 19.54 -5.43
N ASP A 300 13.74 19.85 -4.95
CA ASP A 300 13.54 20.70 -3.77
C ASP A 300 14.15 20.07 -2.51
N ALA A 301 13.98 18.76 -2.35
CA ALA A 301 14.54 18.04 -1.21
C ALA A 301 16.08 18.06 -1.20
N ALA A 302 16.72 17.92 -2.35
CA ALA A 302 18.17 18.00 -2.48
C ALA A 302 18.70 19.43 -2.24
N ALA A 303 17.98 20.45 -2.71
CA ALA A 303 18.29 21.85 -2.46
C ALA A 303 18.17 22.19 -0.96
N TRP A 304 17.04 21.80 -0.34
CA TRP A 304 16.82 21.95 1.11
C TRP A 304 17.90 21.26 1.93
N ALA A 305 18.23 20.01 1.58
CA ALA A 305 19.23 19.24 2.33
C ALA A 305 20.64 19.85 2.23
N ALA A 306 20.98 20.44 1.08
CA ALA A 306 22.23 21.16 0.91
C ALA A 306 22.29 22.44 1.76
N GLN A 307 21.19 23.21 1.83
CA GLN A 307 21.09 24.44 2.62
C GLN A 307 21.14 24.17 4.13
N THR A 308 20.46 23.11 4.59
CA THR A 308 20.38 22.75 6.00
C THR A 308 21.56 21.90 6.49
N GLY A 309 22.41 21.41 5.59
CA GLY A 309 23.49 20.49 5.90
C GLY A 309 23.04 19.06 6.23
N VAL A 310 21.76 18.73 6.08
CA VAL A 310 21.22 17.38 6.32
C VAL A 310 21.85 16.35 5.40
N ALA A 311 22.06 16.70 4.14
CA ALA A 311 22.80 15.86 3.20
C ALA A 311 23.74 16.70 2.33
N ALA A 312 24.89 16.12 2.01
CA ALA A 312 25.88 16.69 1.09
C ALA A 312 26.00 15.84 -0.19
N GLY A 313 26.59 16.43 -1.22
CA GLY A 313 26.96 15.71 -2.45
C GLY A 313 28.05 14.65 -2.19
N ILE A 314 28.30 13.84 -3.20
CA ILE A 314 29.34 12.79 -3.20
C ILE A 314 30.69 13.27 -3.76
N GLY A 315 30.83 14.57 -4.03
CA GLY A 315 31.95 15.16 -4.70
C GLY A 315 31.70 15.42 -6.22
N GLY A 316 32.52 16.25 -6.81
CA GLY A 316 32.40 16.61 -8.24
C GLY A 316 31.09 17.29 -8.62
N GLY A 317 30.46 18.03 -7.72
CA GLY A 317 29.17 18.69 -7.98
C GLY A 317 27.99 17.73 -8.14
N ARG A 318 28.07 16.50 -7.64
CA ARG A 318 27.01 15.48 -7.79
C ARG A 318 26.39 15.08 -6.46
N PHE A 319 25.09 14.81 -6.50
CA PHE A 319 24.30 14.26 -5.37
C PHE A 319 24.16 12.74 -5.44
N ALA A 320 24.14 12.16 -6.63
CA ALA A 320 23.85 10.76 -6.93
C ALA A 320 22.46 10.30 -6.45
N PRO A 321 21.36 10.93 -6.88
CA PRO A 321 20.02 10.67 -6.36
C PRO A 321 19.54 9.23 -6.60
N GLN A 322 19.97 8.58 -7.66
CA GLN A 322 19.59 7.21 -8.02
C GLN A 322 20.49 6.13 -7.37
N ARG A 323 21.61 6.53 -6.76
CA ARG A 323 22.50 5.59 -6.09
C ARG A 323 21.87 5.07 -4.80
N GLY A 324 21.99 3.77 -4.54
CA GLY A 324 21.60 3.17 -3.27
C GLY A 324 22.31 3.86 -2.10
N ILE A 325 21.58 4.13 -1.02
CA ILE A 325 22.15 4.70 0.19
C ILE A 325 22.78 3.61 1.05
N THR A 326 24.02 3.79 1.48
CA THR A 326 24.64 2.88 2.44
C THR A 326 24.09 3.11 3.84
N ARG A 327 24.21 2.11 4.72
CA ARG A 327 23.75 2.22 6.11
C ARG A 327 24.50 3.32 6.86
N ALA A 328 25.79 3.51 6.58
CA ALA A 328 26.58 4.61 7.14
C ALA A 328 26.08 5.99 6.67
N GLU A 329 25.77 6.13 5.37
CA GLU A 329 25.22 7.38 4.84
C GLU A 329 23.82 7.67 5.38
N LEU A 330 22.97 6.63 5.50
CA LEU A 330 21.64 6.76 6.09
C LEU A 330 21.74 7.27 7.54
N ALA A 331 22.57 6.64 8.37
CA ALA A 331 22.78 7.07 9.75
C ALA A 331 23.25 8.54 9.80
N ALA A 332 24.20 8.94 8.94
CA ALA A 332 24.71 10.30 8.89
C ALA A 332 23.61 11.32 8.51
N MET A 333 22.75 11.00 7.54
CA MET A 333 21.63 11.88 7.17
C MET A 333 20.59 12.00 8.28
N LEU A 334 20.22 10.90 8.93
CA LEU A 334 19.27 10.89 10.06
C LEU A 334 19.78 11.69 11.26
N TYR A 335 21.04 11.51 11.59
CA TYR A 335 21.68 12.25 12.69
C TYR A 335 21.72 13.76 12.45
N ARG A 336 22.13 14.17 11.23
CA ARG A 336 22.12 15.59 10.84
C ARG A 336 20.72 16.17 10.81
N PHE A 337 19.74 15.38 10.38
CA PHE A 337 18.32 15.76 10.41
C PHE A 337 17.84 15.99 11.84
N ALA A 338 18.13 15.05 12.75
CA ALA A 338 17.79 15.19 14.17
C ALA A 338 18.46 16.41 14.81
N LYS A 339 19.73 16.67 14.50
CA LYS A 339 20.44 17.91 14.92
C LYS A 339 19.77 19.17 14.39
N TRP A 340 19.38 19.17 13.12
CA TRP A 340 18.69 20.30 12.51
C TRP A 340 17.34 20.59 13.18
N GLN A 341 16.62 19.55 13.59
CA GLN A 341 15.38 19.70 14.37
C GLN A 341 15.59 20.12 15.84
N GLY A 342 16.81 20.20 16.33
CA GLY A 342 17.13 20.49 17.73
C GLY A 342 16.95 19.30 18.67
N GLY A 343 16.72 18.10 18.15
CA GLY A 343 16.43 16.88 18.92
C GLY A 343 17.63 16.08 19.40
N VAL A 344 18.87 16.53 19.18
CA VAL A 344 20.08 15.85 19.66
C VAL A 344 20.68 16.65 20.81
N ALA A 345 20.44 16.19 22.03
CA ALA A 345 21.13 16.73 23.19
C ALA A 345 22.66 16.50 23.06
N ASN A 346 23.46 17.41 23.59
CA ASN A 346 24.95 17.38 23.57
C ASN A 346 25.57 16.17 24.31
N SER A 347 24.84 15.11 24.58
CA SER A 347 25.27 13.93 25.34
C SER A 347 26.18 12.96 24.55
N VAL A 348 26.46 13.24 23.28
CA VAL A 348 27.26 12.37 22.40
C VAL A 348 28.78 12.32 22.77
N ALA A 349 29.22 13.07 23.74
CA ALA A 349 30.63 13.10 24.15
C ALA A 349 31.18 11.82 24.80
N LYS A 350 30.34 10.80 25.04
CA LYS A 350 30.75 9.55 25.71
C LYS A 350 30.85 8.32 24.79
N ILE A 351 30.53 8.44 23.51
CA ILE A 351 30.24 7.27 22.64
C ILE A 351 31.44 6.86 21.75
N ALA A 352 32.56 7.51 21.85
CA ALA A 352 33.69 7.31 20.93
C ALA A 352 34.36 5.91 21.01
N ASP A 353 34.13 5.12 22.08
CA ASP A 353 34.97 3.93 22.33
C ASP A 353 34.19 2.59 22.43
N GLU A 354 32.87 2.60 22.52
CA GLU A 354 32.10 1.33 22.63
C GLU A 354 30.89 1.31 21.68
N THR A 355 31.14 1.19 20.38
CA THR A 355 30.04 0.79 19.48
C THR A 355 29.70 -0.66 19.74
N ALA A 356 28.39 -0.93 19.95
CA ALA A 356 27.86 -2.29 20.15
C ALA A 356 28.04 -3.24 18.94
N PHE A 357 28.85 -2.84 17.95
CA PHE A 357 29.02 -3.56 16.69
C PHE A 357 30.43 -4.13 16.53
N THR A 358 30.51 -5.40 16.18
CA THR A 358 31.80 -6.12 15.98
C THR A 358 32.59 -5.59 14.78
N ASP A 359 31.96 -4.88 13.85
CA ASP A 359 32.56 -4.24 12.67
C ASP A 359 32.73 -2.72 12.81
N ALA A 360 32.73 -2.20 14.03
CA ALA A 360 32.86 -0.75 14.31
C ALA A 360 34.05 -0.08 13.63
N ALA A 361 35.17 -0.77 13.53
CA ALA A 361 36.37 -0.28 12.85
C ALA A 361 36.17 -0.01 11.35
N GLN A 362 35.15 -0.63 10.73
CA GLN A 362 34.80 -0.43 9.31
C GLN A 362 33.88 0.77 9.09
N ILE A 363 33.34 1.38 10.17
CA ILE A 363 32.47 2.55 10.05
C ILE A 363 33.34 3.75 9.65
N PRO A 364 33.05 4.41 8.51
CA PRO A 364 33.79 5.59 8.09
C PRO A 364 33.73 6.69 9.15
N GLU A 365 34.82 7.46 9.28
CA GLU A 365 34.95 8.51 10.32
C GLU A 365 33.78 9.49 10.30
N TYR A 366 33.30 9.92 9.11
CA TYR A 366 32.18 10.84 8.97
C TYR A 366 30.84 10.31 9.52
N ALA A 367 30.73 8.99 9.73
CA ALA A 367 29.50 8.32 10.16
C ALA A 367 29.61 7.71 11.58
N ARG A 368 30.78 7.76 12.26
CA ARG A 368 30.96 7.12 13.57
C ARG A 368 30.01 7.68 14.62
N GLU A 369 29.98 9.00 14.77
CA GLU A 369 29.08 9.68 15.70
C GLU A 369 27.61 9.35 15.39
N ALA A 370 27.24 9.38 14.12
CA ALA A 370 25.87 9.07 13.68
C ALA A 370 25.48 7.60 13.90
N ALA A 371 26.41 6.68 13.67
CA ALA A 371 26.19 5.25 13.90
C ALA A 371 26.01 4.95 15.39
N ALA A 372 26.83 5.56 16.24
CA ALA A 372 26.71 5.45 17.69
C ALA A 372 25.37 6.01 18.19
N TRP A 373 24.99 7.22 17.76
CA TRP A 373 23.71 7.82 18.06
C TRP A 373 22.53 6.96 17.59
N ALA A 374 22.58 6.42 16.36
CA ALA A 374 21.53 5.58 15.82
C ALA A 374 21.39 4.25 16.56
N ALA A 375 22.49 3.70 17.07
CA ALA A 375 22.48 2.49 17.89
C ALA A 375 21.91 2.76 19.29
N GLU A 376 22.37 3.81 19.97
CA GLU A 376 21.93 4.20 21.31
C GLU A 376 20.41 4.47 21.34
N ASN A 377 19.88 5.11 20.30
CA ASN A 377 18.46 5.40 20.17
C ASN A 377 17.65 4.24 19.54
N GLY A 378 18.28 3.07 19.35
CA GLY A 378 17.60 1.88 18.81
C GLY A 378 17.14 1.99 17.36
N LEU A 379 17.55 3.03 16.62
CA LEU A 379 17.19 3.27 15.23
C LEU A 379 17.80 2.21 14.31
N ILE A 380 19.10 1.95 14.48
CA ILE A 380 19.82 0.92 13.73
C ILE A 380 20.33 -0.13 14.73
N ARG A 381 19.69 -1.28 14.73
CA ARG A 381 19.99 -2.38 15.67
C ARG A 381 21.08 -3.35 15.17
N GLY A 382 21.56 -3.15 13.95
CA GLY A 382 22.53 -4.05 13.34
C GLY A 382 21.92 -5.38 12.86
N SER A 383 22.77 -6.26 12.37
CA SER A 383 22.45 -7.64 12.01
C SER A 383 23.58 -8.54 12.49
N ALA A 384 23.25 -9.60 13.23
CA ALA A 384 24.24 -10.50 13.84
C ALA A 384 25.38 -9.76 14.58
N GLY A 385 25.05 -8.66 15.29
CA GLY A 385 26.03 -7.86 16.01
C GLY A 385 26.89 -6.96 15.12
N GLN A 386 26.58 -6.78 13.85
CA GLN A 386 27.31 -5.92 12.91
C GLN A 386 26.47 -4.74 12.44
N PHE A 387 27.10 -3.59 12.26
CA PHE A 387 26.49 -2.39 11.68
C PHE A 387 26.33 -2.51 10.15
N LEU A 388 27.28 -3.13 9.48
CA LEU A 388 27.35 -3.30 8.02
C LEU A 388 27.37 -1.97 7.27
N PRO A 389 28.37 -1.08 7.53
CA PRO A 389 28.35 0.33 7.10
C PRO A 389 28.28 0.52 5.58
N SER A 390 28.90 -0.37 4.81
CA SER A 390 28.97 -0.30 3.34
C SER A 390 27.78 -0.93 2.65
N GLN A 391 26.93 -1.68 3.36
CA GLN A 391 25.73 -2.27 2.77
C GLN A 391 24.66 -1.22 2.52
N ASN A 392 23.95 -1.36 1.42
CA ASN A 392 22.80 -0.52 1.13
C ASN A 392 21.63 -0.85 2.06
N ALA A 393 20.92 0.17 2.50
CA ALA A 393 19.68 0.00 3.25
C ALA A 393 18.56 -0.45 2.31
N THR A 394 17.81 -1.49 2.70
CA THR A 394 16.62 -1.91 1.98
C THR A 394 15.42 -1.03 2.33
N ARG A 395 14.35 -1.11 1.53
CA ARG A 395 13.12 -0.35 1.79
C ARG A 395 12.45 -0.79 3.10
N ALA A 396 12.44 -2.08 3.42
CA ALA A 396 11.95 -2.59 4.71
C ALA A 396 12.77 -2.03 5.89
N GLN A 397 14.09 -2.07 5.80
CA GLN A 397 14.96 -1.50 6.83
C GLN A 397 14.75 0.01 6.98
N THR A 398 14.58 0.72 5.86
CA THR A 398 14.30 2.16 5.88
C THR A 398 12.96 2.45 6.55
N ALA A 399 11.90 1.70 6.25
CA ALA A 399 10.60 1.86 6.90
C ALA A 399 10.71 1.69 8.42
N ALA A 400 11.39 0.64 8.88
CA ALA A 400 11.60 0.38 10.30
C ALA A 400 12.39 1.49 10.99
N ILE A 401 13.41 2.02 10.34
CA ILE A 401 14.22 3.12 10.89
C ILE A 401 13.40 4.42 10.98
N LEU A 402 12.62 4.73 9.94
CA LEU A 402 11.77 5.92 9.93
C LEU A 402 10.65 5.86 10.98
N HIS A 403 10.06 4.70 11.18
CA HIS A 403 9.05 4.49 12.24
C HIS A 403 9.67 4.77 13.61
N ARG A 404 10.81 4.14 13.95
CA ARG A 404 11.52 4.38 15.21
C ARG A 404 11.99 5.82 15.36
N LEU A 405 12.42 6.47 14.27
CA LEU A 405 12.80 7.89 14.29
C LEU A 405 11.64 8.78 14.74
N SER A 406 10.41 8.46 14.32
CA SER A 406 9.23 9.23 14.70
C SER A 406 8.83 9.03 16.16
N GLU A 407 9.22 7.90 16.76
CA GLU A 407 8.99 7.59 18.17
C GLU A 407 10.00 8.27 19.09
N LEU A 408 11.13 8.76 18.56
CA LEU A 408 12.07 9.54 19.34
C LEU A 408 11.37 10.81 19.81
N LYS A 409 11.11 10.90 21.12
CA LYS A 409 10.62 12.13 21.73
C LYS A 409 11.67 13.21 21.54
N THR A 410 11.36 14.23 20.78
CA THR A 410 12.10 15.48 20.84
C THR A 410 11.77 16.08 22.20
N ASP A 411 12.66 15.98 23.16
CA ASP A 411 12.58 16.76 24.39
C ASP A 411 12.62 18.24 23.96
N LYS A 412 11.43 18.85 23.89
CA LYS A 412 11.26 20.28 23.70
C LYS A 412 11.29 20.98 25.04
#